data_b69425edd10fc743a14e1fece61b1e07
#
_entry.id   b69425edd10fc743a14e1fece61b1e07
#
_cell.length_a   1.000
_cell.length_b   1.000
_cell.length_c   1.000
_cell.angle_alpha   90.00
_cell.angle_beta   90.00
_cell.angle_gamma   90.00
#
_symmetry.space_group_name_H-M   'P 1'
#
loop_
_entity.id
_entity.type
_entity.pdbx_description
1 polymer ?
#
loop_
_entity_poly.entity_id
_entity_poly.type
_entity_poly.pdbx_seq_one_letter_code
_entity_poly.pdbx_strand_id
1 'polypeptide(L)'
;MQVRRATTEDSAVWLKMRQALWPEGASDHPFEIASYFAGRLRMPLEVLLAFDDAGLPVGFVELSIRPYAEGCDTDSVAYLEGWYVVPEARCHGIGRALVQAAEQWARGEGCSEFASDALVDNDISAAAHRALGFTEVVQTRCFRKSLIEE
;
A
#
# COMPACT_ATOMS: atom_id res chain seq x y z
N MET A 1 10.60 -5.50 16.50
CA MET A 1 9.63 -5.23 15.40
C MET A 1 9.63 -6.40 14.43
N GLN A 2 8.47 -6.75 13.94
CA GLN A 2 8.30 -7.83 12.96
C GLN A 2 7.42 -7.34 11.81
N VAL A 3 7.81 -7.66 10.58
CA VAL A 3 6.98 -7.46 9.39
C VAL A 3 6.71 -8.83 8.77
N ARG A 4 5.44 -9.15 8.57
CA ARG A 4 5.03 -10.43 8.01
C ARG A 4 3.76 -10.32 7.17
N ARG A 5 3.44 -11.34 6.40
CA ARG A 5 2.19 -11.44 5.65
C ARG A 5 0.99 -11.43 6.59
N ALA A 6 -0.08 -10.77 6.16
CA ALA A 6 -1.37 -10.83 6.83
C ALA A 6 -1.96 -12.23 6.74
N THR A 7 -2.57 -12.67 7.84
CA THR A 7 -3.37 -13.89 7.91
C THR A 7 -4.82 -13.55 8.18
N THR A 8 -5.72 -14.52 8.05
CA THR A 8 -7.15 -14.31 8.34
C THR A 8 -7.39 -13.82 9.76
N GLU A 9 -6.52 -14.18 10.70
CA GLU A 9 -6.60 -13.73 12.09
C GLU A 9 -6.30 -12.22 12.24
N ASP A 10 -5.65 -11.61 11.26
CA ASP A 10 -5.32 -10.18 11.26
C ASP A 10 -6.44 -9.31 10.68
N SER A 11 -7.56 -9.90 10.26
CA SER A 11 -8.63 -9.17 9.54
C SER A 11 -9.13 -7.94 10.29
N ALA A 12 -9.35 -8.05 11.61
CA ALA A 12 -9.88 -6.95 12.42
C ALA A 12 -8.86 -5.81 12.57
N VAL A 13 -7.59 -6.11 12.80
CA VAL A 13 -6.55 -5.07 12.96
C VAL A 13 -6.22 -4.42 11.63
N TRP A 14 -6.20 -5.18 10.54
CA TRP A 14 -6.03 -4.62 9.20
C TRP A 14 -7.21 -3.72 8.82
N LEU A 15 -8.45 -4.16 9.09
CA LEU A 15 -9.65 -3.35 8.87
C LEU A 15 -9.54 -1.99 9.56
N LYS A 16 -9.16 -1.98 10.84
CA LYS A 16 -9.04 -0.74 11.61
C LYS A 16 -8.01 0.21 11.00
N MET A 17 -6.85 -0.31 10.62
CA MET A 17 -5.80 0.51 10.00
C MET A 17 -6.20 0.96 8.59
N ARG A 18 -6.88 0.11 7.84
CA ARG A 18 -7.37 0.45 6.50
C ARG A 18 -8.38 1.58 6.53
N GLN A 19 -9.30 1.54 7.50
CA GLN A 19 -10.27 2.60 7.73
C GLN A 19 -9.60 3.92 8.13
N ALA A 20 -8.51 3.86 8.88
CA ALA A 20 -7.74 5.05 9.26
C ALA A 20 -7.00 5.66 8.07
N LEU A 21 -6.47 4.84 7.16
CA LEU A 21 -5.80 5.31 5.95
C LEU A 21 -6.79 5.89 4.93
N TRP A 22 -7.92 5.23 4.74
CA TRP A 22 -8.95 5.59 3.77
C TRP A 22 -10.32 5.75 4.45
N PRO A 23 -10.50 6.82 5.25
CA PRO A 23 -11.72 7.01 6.05
C PRO A 23 -12.93 7.35 5.17
N GLU A 24 -12.70 7.97 4.02
CA GLU A 24 -13.74 8.41 3.09
C GLU A 24 -13.56 7.67 1.77
N GLY A 25 -14.18 6.56 1.60
CA GLY A 25 -14.04 5.83 0.38
C GLY A 25 -15.35 5.20 -0.05
N ALA A 26 -15.46 4.98 -1.36
CA ALA A 26 -16.44 4.08 -1.93
C ALA A 26 -16.09 2.62 -1.61
N SER A 27 -15.03 2.39 -0.84
CA SER A 27 -14.51 1.06 -0.50
C SER A 27 -15.34 0.39 0.57
N ASP A 28 -15.78 -0.80 0.30
CA ASP A 28 -16.31 -1.72 1.31
C ASP A 28 -15.14 -2.50 1.89
N HIS A 29 -14.49 -1.93 2.90
CA HIS A 29 -13.30 -2.54 3.50
C HIS A 29 -13.50 -3.97 3.99
N PRO A 30 -14.58 -4.30 4.73
CA PRO A 30 -14.80 -5.69 5.15
C PRO A 30 -14.93 -6.66 3.97
N PHE A 31 -15.63 -6.26 2.93
CA PHE A 31 -15.80 -7.07 1.72
C PHE A 31 -14.47 -7.27 1.00
N GLU A 32 -13.67 -6.24 0.87
CA GLU A 32 -12.37 -6.30 0.21
C GLU A 32 -11.39 -7.18 0.97
N ILE A 33 -11.36 -7.11 2.31
CA ILE A 33 -10.53 -7.96 3.15
C ILE A 33 -10.92 -9.44 3.00
N ALA A 34 -12.22 -9.72 3.05
CA ALA A 34 -12.72 -11.09 2.86
C ALA A 34 -12.39 -11.61 1.46
N SER A 35 -12.53 -10.76 0.44
CA SER A 35 -12.21 -11.12 -0.95
C SER A 35 -10.72 -11.37 -1.16
N TYR A 36 -9.85 -10.60 -0.48
CA TYR A 36 -8.42 -10.84 -0.51
C TYR A 36 -8.07 -12.24 0.01
N PHE A 37 -8.57 -12.61 1.17
CA PHE A 37 -8.30 -13.93 1.74
C PHE A 37 -8.93 -15.07 0.94
N ALA A 38 -10.01 -14.78 0.19
CA ALA A 38 -10.62 -15.76 -0.72
C ALA A 38 -9.90 -15.86 -2.08
N GLY A 39 -8.84 -15.06 -2.30
CA GLY A 39 -8.09 -15.07 -3.56
C GLY A 39 -8.83 -14.47 -4.73
N ARG A 40 -9.78 -13.56 -4.50
CA ARG A 40 -10.65 -12.98 -5.53
C ARG A 40 -10.21 -11.61 -6.03
N LEU A 41 -9.20 -11.00 -5.40
CA LEU A 41 -8.73 -9.67 -5.75
C LEU A 41 -7.45 -9.73 -6.56
N ARG A 42 -7.33 -8.81 -7.53
CA ARG A 42 -6.06 -8.51 -8.22
C ARG A 42 -5.26 -7.43 -7.50
N MET A 43 -5.92 -6.60 -6.74
CA MET A 43 -5.32 -5.55 -5.92
C MET A 43 -6.04 -5.47 -4.57
N PRO A 44 -5.35 -5.70 -3.45
CA PRO A 44 -3.94 -6.08 -3.40
C PRO A 44 -3.70 -7.56 -3.71
N LEU A 45 -2.49 -7.88 -4.15
CA LEU A 45 -1.99 -9.25 -4.29
C LEU A 45 -1.30 -9.73 -3.03
N GLU A 46 -0.71 -8.80 -2.28
CA GLU A 46 0.03 -9.11 -1.06
C GLU A 46 -0.23 -8.01 -0.03
N VAL A 47 -0.36 -8.40 1.22
CA VAL A 47 -0.52 -7.49 2.36
C VAL A 47 0.47 -7.88 3.43
N LEU A 48 1.28 -6.90 3.85
CA LEU A 48 2.25 -7.08 4.93
C LEU A 48 1.86 -6.19 6.10
N LEU A 49 1.93 -6.74 7.30
CA LEU A 49 1.70 -6.00 8.54
C LEU A 49 2.97 -5.89 9.35
N ALA A 50 3.14 -4.76 10.03
CA ALA A 50 4.21 -4.53 10.98
C ALA A 50 3.65 -4.60 12.41
N PHE A 51 4.42 -5.25 13.28
CA PHE A 51 4.12 -5.37 14.71
C PHE A 51 5.31 -4.84 15.52
N ASP A 52 5.03 -4.15 16.60
CA ASP A 52 6.07 -3.67 17.49
C ASP A 52 6.64 -4.80 18.38
N ASP A 53 7.58 -4.46 19.26
CA ASP A 53 8.22 -5.46 20.14
C ASP A 53 7.25 -6.07 21.16
N ALA A 54 6.12 -5.42 21.43
CA ALA A 54 5.05 -5.94 22.26
C ALA A 54 4.03 -6.78 21.47
N GLY A 55 4.21 -6.92 20.16
CA GLY A 55 3.30 -7.67 19.30
C GLY A 55 2.05 -6.89 18.86
N LEU A 56 2.02 -5.58 19.07
CA LEU A 56 0.90 -4.76 18.63
C LEU A 56 1.03 -4.38 17.15
N PRO A 57 -0.08 -4.39 16.38
CA PRO A 57 -0.06 -3.97 14.99
C PRO A 57 0.17 -2.46 14.90
N VAL A 58 1.17 -2.04 14.13
CA VAL A 58 1.57 -0.63 14.04
C VAL A 58 1.61 -0.09 12.62
N GLY A 59 1.38 -0.92 11.61
CA GLY A 59 1.35 -0.46 10.23
C GLY A 59 1.08 -1.57 9.24
N PHE A 60 0.85 -1.19 7.98
CA PHE A 60 0.66 -2.15 6.89
C PHE A 60 1.04 -1.54 5.55
N VAL A 61 1.27 -2.40 4.58
CA VAL A 61 1.32 -2.07 3.16
C VAL A 61 0.42 -3.03 2.39
N GLU A 62 -0.20 -2.50 1.33
CA GLU A 62 -0.91 -3.27 0.31
C GLU A 62 -0.13 -3.15 -0.99
N LEU A 63 0.09 -4.28 -1.63
CA LEU A 63 0.98 -4.39 -2.78
C LEU A 63 0.26 -5.05 -3.95
N SER A 64 0.57 -4.61 -5.15
CA SER A 64 0.10 -5.23 -6.37
C SER A 64 1.20 -5.27 -7.43
N ILE A 65 0.90 -5.88 -8.57
CA ILE A 65 1.76 -5.84 -9.76
C ILE A 65 0.89 -5.28 -10.88
N ARG A 66 1.35 -4.19 -11.48
CA ARG A 66 0.65 -3.51 -12.55
C ARG A 66 1.37 -3.70 -13.88
N PRO A 67 0.62 -3.82 -14.99
CA PRO A 67 1.22 -3.91 -16.33
C PRO A 67 1.81 -2.59 -16.82
N TYR A 68 1.52 -1.51 -16.11
CA TYR A 68 1.98 -0.15 -16.43
C TYR A 68 2.02 0.69 -15.17
N ALA A 69 3.04 1.54 -15.05
CA ALA A 69 3.09 2.61 -14.06
C ALA A 69 3.83 3.80 -14.65
N GLU A 70 3.38 5.01 -14.28
CA GLU A 70 3.98 6.25 -14.76
C GLU A 70 5.47 6.29 -14.47
N GLY A 71 6.26 6.62 -15.50
CA GLY A 71 7.72 6.73 -15.39
C GLY A 71 8.46 5.41 -15.35
N CYS A 72 7.78 4.27 -15.47
CA CYS A 72 8.38 2.94 -15.49
C CYS A 72 8.45 2.40 -16.91
N ASP A 73 9.42 1.52 -17.15
CA ASP A 73 9.75 0.97 -18.48
C ASP A 73 9.28 -0.45 -18.68
N THR A 74 9.05 -1.20 -17.59
CA THR A 74 8.66 -2.62 -17.68
C THR A 74 7.14 -2.77 -17.69
N ASP A 75 6.67 -3.95 -18.08
CA ASP A 75 5.26 -4.32 -18.11
C ASP A 75 4.82 -5.15 -16.88
N SER A 76 5.67 -5.19 -15.86
CA SER A 76 5.41 -5.89 -14.60
C SER A 76 6.03 -5.09 -13.47
N VAL A 77 5.29 -4.07 -13.02
CA VAL A 77 5.77 -3.10 -12.03
C VAL A 77 5.12 -3.41 -10.70
N ALA A 78 5.92 -3.67 -9.67
CA ALA A 78 5.42 -3.77 -8.31
C ALA A 78 4.89 -2.40 -7.87
N TYR A 79 3.76 -2.37 -7.18
CA TYR A 79 3.09 -1.13 -6.85
C TYR A 79 2.68 -1.09 -5.38
N LEU A 80 3.06 0.00 -4.71
CA LEU A 80 2.69 0.29 -3.33
C LEU A 80 1.31 0.95 -3.35
N GLU A 81 0.26 0.16 -3.16
CA GLU A 81 -1.12 0.62 -3.24
C GLU A 81 -1.57 1.34 -1.96
N GLY A 82 -1.07 0.90 -0.82
CA GLY A 82 -1.35 1.49 0.47
C GLY A 82 -0.17 1.38 1.40
N TRP A 83 0.06 2.40 2.21
CA TRP A 83 1.18 2.49 3.13
C TRP A 83 0.76 3.30 4.36
N TYR A 84 0.69 2.65 5.51
CA TYR A 84 0.18 3.25 6.72
C TYR A 84 0.98 2.82 7.94
N VAL A 85 1.25 3.78 8.80
CA VAL A 85 1.83 3.57 10.14
C VAL A 85 0.94 4.31 11.12
N VAL A 86 0.54 3.67 12.21
CA VAL A 86 -0.28 4.33 13.25
C VAL A 86 0.45 5.58 13.76
N PRO A 87 -0.28 6.69 14.02
CA PRO A 87 0.37 7.97 14.32
C PRO A 87 1.40 7.92 15.45
N GLU A 88 1.09 7.21 16.54
CA GLU A 88 1.96 7.11 17.71
C GLU A 88 3.25 6.31 17.48
N ALA A 89 3.31 5.54 16.38
CA ALA A 89 4.47 4.72 16.02
C ALA A 89 5.29 5.32 14.87
N ARG A 90 4.92 6.48 14.36
CA ARG A 90 5.64 7.15 13.26
C ARG A 90 7.00 7.66 13.70
N CYS A 91 7.91 7.82 12.72
CA CYS A 91 9.29 8.27 12.93
C CYS A 91 10.15 7.31 13.75
N HIS A 92 9.80 6.02 13.76
CA HIS A 92 10.55 4.96 14.46
C HIS A 92 11.05 3.88 13.50
N GLY A 93 11.08 4.16 12.19
CA GLY A 93 11.60 3.23 11.19
C GLY A 93 10.63 2.16 10.71
N ILE A 94 9.36 2.18 11.15
CA ILE A 94 8.36 1.17 10.77
C ILE A 94 7.99 1.29 9.30
N GLY A 95 7.75 2.51 8.81
CA GLY A 95 7.45 2.75 7.41
C GLY A 95 8.57 2.29 6.48
N ARG A 96 9.82 2.53 6.88
CA ARG A 96 11.01 2.02 6.16
C ARG A 96 11.04 0.50 6.13
N ALA A 97 10.81 -0.15 7.26
CA ALA A 97 10.83 -1.60 7.33
C ALA A 97 9.74 -2.24 6.46
N LEU A 98 8.55 -1.64 6.43
CA LEU A 98 7.46 -2.09 5.55
C LEU A 98 7.85 -1.97 4.08
N VAL A 99 8.43 -0.84 3.66
CA VAL A 99 8.83 -0.64 2.27
C VAL A 99 9.98 -1.57 1.89
N GLN A 100 10.95 -1.78 2.77
CA GLN A 100 12.04 -2.73 2.52
C GLN A 100 11.52 -4.16 2.34
N ALA A 101 10.57 -4.58 3.16
CA ALA A 101 9.93 -5.89 3.00
C ALA A 101 9.14 -5.96 1.68
N ALA A 102 8.47 -4.89 1.30
CA ALA A 102 7.76 -4.79 0.02
C ALA A 102 8.72 -4.90 -1.17
N GLU A 103 9.88 -4.24 -1.10
CA GLU A 103 10.91 -4.34 -2.15
C GLU A 103 11.44 -5.76 -2.29
N GLN A 104 11.65 -6.47 -1.19
CA GLN A 104 12.06 -7.86 -1.22
C GLN A 104 11.00 -8.75 -1.86
N TRP A 105 9.73 -8.52 -1.52
CA TRP A 105 8.62 -9.22 -2.17
C TRP A 105 8.61 -8.95 -3.68
N ALA A 106 8.75 -7.70 -4.08
CA ALA A 106 8.77 -7.30 -5.49
C ALA A 106 9.88 -8.01 -6.27
N ARG A 107 11.09 -8.06 -5.71
CA ARG A 107 12.21 -8.79 -6.32
C ARG A 107 11.92 -10.27 -6.42
N GLY A 108 11.31 -10.86 -5.40
CA GLY A 108 10.90 -12.27 -5.40
C GLY A 108 9.85 -12.59 -6.48
N GLU A 109 9.03 -11.62 -6.83
CA GLU A 109 8.04 -11.74 -7.92
C GLU A 109 8.65 -11.45 -9.30
N GLY A 110 9.94 -11.14 -9.39
CA GLY A 110 10.63 -10.86 -10.64
C GLY A 110 10.51 -9.42 -11.12
N CYS A 111 9.98 -8.50 -10.30
CA CYS A 111 9.89 -7.10 -10.66
C CYS A 111 11.23 -6.39 -10.46
N SER A 112 11.59 -5.54 -11.42
CA SER A 112 12.78 -4.68 -11.33
C SER A 112 12.43 -3.22 -11.03
N GLU A 113 11.15 -2.89 -10.99
CA GLU A 113 10.67 -1.54 -10.71
C GLU A 113 9.60 -1.58 -9.64
N PHE A 114 9.61 -0.57 -8.77
CA PHE A 114 8.64 -0.38 -7.70
C PHE A 114 8.08 1.03 -7.79
N ALA A 115 6.78 1.16 -7.95
CA ALA A 115 6.10 2.44 -8.12
C ALA A 115 5.09 2.67 -7.00
N SER A 116 4.69 3.91 -6.86
CA SER A 116 3.71 4.36 -5.87
C SER A 116 3.11 5.67 -6.32
N ASP A 117 2.11 6.15 -5.60
CA ASP A 117 1.53 7.46 -5.82
C ASP A 117 1.16 8.13 -4.50
N ALA A 118 0.94 9.43 -4.58
CA ALA A 118 0.40 10.24 -3.49
C ALA A 118 -0.36 11.41 -4.12
N LEU A 119 -1.35 11.92 -3.38
CA LEU A 119 -2.03 13.15 -3.80
C LEU A 119 -1.00 14.29 -3.86
N VAL A 120 -1.16 15.18 -4.84
CA VAL A 120 -0.19 16.25 -5.12
C VAL A 120 0.01 17.20 -3.91
N ASP A 121 -1.00 17.34 -3.06
CA ASP A 121 -0.95 18.18 -1.85
C ASP A 121 -0.51 17.42 -0.58
N ASN A 122 -0.20 16.12 -0.70
CA ASN A 122 0.27 15.32 0.43
C ASN A 122 1.80 15.38 0.52
N ASP A 123 2.31 16.50 1.04
CA ASP A 123 3.76 16.74 1.14
C ASP A 123 4.45 15.77 2.11
N ILE A 124 3.74 15.33 3.15
CA ILE A 124 4.28 14.37 4.13
C ILE A 124 4.56 13.03 3.43
N SER A 125 3.61 12.54 2.65
CA SER A 125 3.79 11.31 1.88
C SER A 125 4.89 11.44 0.85
N ALA A 126 4.94 12.56 0.13
CA ALA A 126 6.00 12.82 -0.85
C ALA A 126 7.39 12.80 -0.21
N ALA A 127 7.55 13.44 0.95
CA ALA A 127 8.81 13.44 1.69
C ALA A 127 9.20 12.04 2.15
N ALA A 128 8.23 11.25 2.62
CA ALA A 128 8.48 9.87 3.04
C ALA A 128 8.94 8.99 1.87
N HIS A 129 8.31 9.14 0.71
CA HIS A 129 8.73 8.43 -0.50
C HIS A 129 10.17 8.78 -0.89
N ARG A 130 10.49 10.06 -0.96
CA ARG A 130 11.85 10.51 -1.31
C ARG A 130 12.89 10.01 -0.33
N ALA A 131 12.57 10.01 0.96
CA ALA A 131 13.49 9.53 2.00
C ALA A 131 13.84 8.03 1.83
N LEU A 132 12.99 7.26 1.15
CA LEU A 132 13.20 5.84 0.89
C LEU A 132 13.71 5.54 -0.53
N GLY A 133 14.10 6.57 -1.27
CA GLY A 133 14.72 6.41 -2.58
C GLY A 133 13.77 6.45 -3.77
N PHE A 134 12.49 6.72 -3.57
CA PHE A 134 11.58 6.98 -4.68
C PHE A 134 11.89 8.33 -5.32
N THR A 135 11.82 8.39 -6.64
CA THR A 135 11.94 9.62 -7.42
C THR A 135 10.57 10.00 -7.95
N GLU A 136 10.17 11.24 -7.75
CA GLU A 136 8.94 11.75 -8.35
C GLU A 136 9.11 11.86 -9.86
N VAL A 137 8.19 11.26 -10.63
CA VAL A 137 8.33 11.16 -12.08
C VAL A 137 7.29 11.97 -12.83
N VAL A 138 6.04 12.08 -12.31
CA VAL A 138 4.98 12.81 -12.98
C VAL A 138 3.91 13.25 -11.99
N GLN A 139 3.26 14.38 -12.29
CA GLN A 139 2.01 14.78 -11.64
C GLN A 139 0.86 14.60 -12.63
N THR A 140 -0.22 13.99 -12.17
CA THR A 140 -1.34 13.58 -13.03
C THR A 140 -2.64 14.24 -12.56
N ARG A 141 -3.46 14.67 -13.52
CA ARG A 141 -4.86 15.05 -13.28
C ARG A 141 -5.75 13.91 -13.72
N CYS A 142 -6.67 13.50 -12.84
CA CYS A 142 -7.60 12.42 -13.13
C CYS A 142 -8.96 13.00 -13.51
N PHE A 143 -9.61 12.40 -14.52
CA PHE A 143 -10.90 12.84 -15.02
C PHE A 143 -11.89 11.69 -15.00
N ARG A 144 -13.15 12.03 -14.76
CA ARG A 144 -14.23 11.05 -14.74
C ARG A 144 -15.43 11.61 -15.49
N LYS A 145 -16.13 10.75 -16.22
CA LYS A 145 -17.42 11.05 -16.84
C LYS A 145 -18.38 9.89 -16.58
N SER A 146 -19.57 10.20 -16.05
CA SER A 146 -20.63 9.19 -15.94
C SER A 146 -21.26 8.98 -17.32
N LEU A 147 -21.47 7.72 -17.70
CA LEU A 147 -22.17 7.36 -18.94
C LEU A 147 -23.61 6.94 -18.68
N ILE A 148 -24.04 7.03 -17.41
CA ILE A 148 -25.43 6.75 -17.02
C ILE A 148 -26.19 8.07 -17.04
N GLU A 149 -27.31 8.11 -17.78
CA GLU A 149 -28.21 9.26 -17.78
C GLU A 149 -29.11 9.22 -16.53
N GLU A 150 -29.33 10.39 -15.93
CA GLU A 150 -30.24 10.54 -14.78
C GLU A 150 -31.68 10.77 -15.24
#